data_f8dd17723ac602d20db1a6ec9795ae60
#
_entry.id   f8dd17723ac602d20db1a6ec9795ae60
#
_cell.length_a   1.000
_cell.length_b   1.000
_cell.length_c   1.000
_cell.angle_alpha   90.00
_cell.angle_beta   90.00
_cell.angle_gamma   90.00
#
_symmetry.space_group_name_H-M   'P 1'
#
loop_
_entity.id
_entity.type
_entity.pdbx_description
1 polymer ?
#
loop_
_entity_poly.entity_id
_entity_poly.type
_entity_poly.pdbx_seq_one_letter_code
_entity_poly.pdbx_strand_id
1 'polypeptide(L)'
;MGRAFEYRKATKMKRWGKMARVFTKIGKQITIAVRESGSDPNGNPRLRMLMQQAKKENMPKENVERAIKKALSKDEADYKELNYEGYGPHGIAIFVETATDNHNRTVSNIRSYFTKHGGSLGTSGCLQFLFDHKCVFSIVPKEGMELEELELELI
;
A
#
# COMPACT_ATOMS: atom_id res chain seq x y z
N MET A 1 -0.30 -25.99 25.97
CA MET A 1 -0.03 -24.53 25.90
C MET A 1 -0.42 -23.91 27.23
N GLY A 2 0.43 -23.02 27.82
CA GLY A 2 0.23 -22.52 29.17
C GLY A 2 -0.88 -21.45 29.27
N ARG A 3 -1.44 -21.24 30.47
CA ARG A 3 -2.46 -20.21 30.79
C ARG A 3 -2.12 -18.82 30.26
N ALA A 4 -0.84 -18.42 30.30
CA ALA A 4 -0.38 -17.12 29.79
C ALA A 4 -0.60 -16.94 28.27
N PHE A 5 -0.57 -18.02 27.49
CA PHE A 5 -0.87 -17.98 26.06
C PHE A 5 -2.37 -17.73 25.82
N GLU A 6 -3.24 -18.46 26.48
CA GLU A 6 -4.70 -18.32 26.31
C GLU A 6 -5.16 -16.90 26.69
N TYR A 7 -4.66 -16.35 27.79
CA TYR A 7 -4.98 -14.98 28.20
C TYR A 7 -4.58 -13.93 27.17
N ARG A 8 -3.46 -14.14 26.44
CA ARG A 8 -2.95 -13.19 25.42
C ARG A 8 -3.34 -13.55 23.99
N LYS A 9 -4.03 -14.66 23.77
CA LYS A 9 -4.34 -15.21 22.46
C LYS A 9 -5.10 -14.21 21.57
N ALA A 10 -6.16 -13.60 22.08
CA ALA A 10 -6.97 -12.64 21.33
C ALA A 10 -6.14 -11.44 20.84
N THR A 11 -5.31 -10.88 21.73
CA THR A 11 -4.44 -9.74 21.39
C THR A 11 -3.36 -10.14 20.38
N LYS A 12 -2.76 -11.33 20.54
CA LYS A 12 -1.78 -11.86 19.57
C LYS A 12 -2.40 -12.08 18.20
N MET A 13 -3.58 -12.70 18.13
CA MET A 13 -4.30 -12.95 16.88
C MET A 13 -4.66 -11.64 16.16
N LYS A 14 -5.13 -10.63 16.90
CA LYS A 14 -5.40 -9.30 16.35
C LYS A 14 -4.13 -8.65 15.77
N ARG A 15 -3.02 -8.73 16.49
CA ARG A 15 -1.71 -8.21 16.03
C ARG A 15 -1.24 -8.95 14.77
N TRP A 16 -1.25 -10.28 14.77
CA TRP A 16 -0.84 -11.08 13.62
C TRP A 16 -1.71 -10.84 12.39
N GLY A 17 -3.03 -10.70 12.59
CA GLY A 17 -3.94 -10.36 11.49
C GLY A 17 -3.65 -8.97 10.89
N LYS A 18 -3.23 -7.99 11.72
CA LYS A 18 -2.78 -6.68 11.23
C LYS A 18 -1.49 -6.81 10.43
N MET A 19 -0.49 -7.51 10.98
CA MET A 19 0.80 -7.73 10.31
C MET A 19 0.63 -8.46 8.97
N ALA A 20 -0.19 -9.52 8.93
CA ALA A 20 -0.43 -10.27 7.71
C ALA A 20 -1.02 -9.40 6.59
N ARG A 21 -1.96 -8.51 6.93
CA ARG A 21 -2.53 -7.54 5.97
C ARG A 21 -1.49 -6.56 5.44
N VAL A 22 -0.66 -6.00 6.33
CA VAL A 22 0.42 -5.07 5.95
C VAL A 22 1.44 -5.78 5.05
N PHE A 23 1.88 -6.97 5.42
CA PHE A 23 2.85 -7.74 4.63
C PHE A 23 2.30 -8.12 3.25
N THR A 24 1.03 -8.49 3.18
CA THR A 24 0.38 -8.78 1.90
C THR A 24 0.31 -7.54 1.00
N LYS A 25 -0.01 -6.38 1.58
CA LYS A 25 -0.05 -5.11 0.85
C LYS A 25 1.34 -4.74 0.31
N ILE A 26 2.36 -4.74 1.17
CA ILE A 26 3.74 -4.44 0.77
C ILE A 26 4.24 -5.44 -0.28
N GLY A 27 3.98 -6.73 -0.10
CA GLY A 27 4.38 -7.77 -1.06
C GLY A 27 3.78 -7.54 -2.46
N LYS A 28 2.52 -7.16 -2.56
CA LYS A 28 1.89 -6.80 -3.84
C LYS A 28 2.52 -5.57 -4.47
N GLN A 29 2.77 -4.52 -3.69
CA GLN A 29 3.42 -3.30 -4.17
C GLN A 29 4.85 -3.57 -4.66
N ILE A 30 5.61 -4.44 -3.96
CA ILE A 30 6.93 -4.89 -4.42
C ILE A 30 6.82 -5.61 -5.76
N THR A 31 5.85 -6.51 -5.92
CA THR A 31 5.64 -7.23 -7.19
C THR A 31 5.36 -6.27 -8.35
N ILE A 32 4.55 -5.24 -8.14
CA ILE A 32 4.25 -4.21 -9.14
C ILE A 32 5.52 -3.41 -9.47
N ALA A 33 6.20 -2.89 -8.45
CA ALA A 33 7.40 -2.07 -8.64
C ALA A 33 8.52 -2.83 -9.41
N VAL A 34 8.71 -4.12 -9.11
CA VAL A 34 9.70 -4.95 -9.79
C VAL A 34 9.32 -5.19 -11.25
N ARG A 35 8.04 -5.38 -11.57
CA ARG A 35 7.58 -5.55 -12.95
C ARG A 35 7.70 -4.29 -13.79
N GLU A 36 7.49 -3.13 -13.18
CA GLU A 36 7.59 -1.82 -13.87
C GLU A 36 9.03 -1.41 -14.15
N SER A 37 9.94 -1.59 -13.20
CA SER A 37 11.27 -0.98 -13.24
C SER A 37 12.42 -1.93 -12.90
N GLY A 38 12.14 -3.24 -12.84
CA GLY A 38 13.14 -4.26 -12.57
C GLY A 38 13.41 -4.55 -11.09
N SER A 39 14.19 -5.60 -10.85
CA SER A 39 14.45 -6.14 -9.51
C SER A 39 15.67 -5.55 -8.79
N ASP A 40 16.44 -4.67 -9.46
CA ASP A 40 17.59 -4.01 -8.85
C ASP A 40 17.14 -2.78 -8.03
N PRO A 41 17.37 -2.76 -6.71
CA PRO A 41 17.00 -1.61 -5.88
C PRO A 41 17.76 -0.32 -6.23
N ASN A 42 18.93 -0.41 -6.88
CA ASN A 42 19.69 0.77 -7.28
C ASN A 42 19.03 1.48 -8.47
N GLY A 43 18.49 0.71 -9.41
CA GLY A 43 17.77 1.21 -10.57
C GLY A 43 16.29 1.46 -10.33
N ASN A 44 15.72 1.03 -9.17
CA ASN A 44 14.30 1.12 -8.88
C ASN A 44 14.04 1.84 -7.55
N PRO A 45 13.86 3.18 -7.57
CA PRO A 45 13.60 3.96 -6.36
C PRO A 45 12.34 3.52 -5.60
N ARG A 46 11.28 3.12 -6.33
CA ARG A 46 10.03 2.62 -5.74
C ARG A 46 10.26 1.33 -4.95
N LEU A 47 11.00 0.39 -5.51
CA LEU A 47 11.39 -0.85 -4.83
C LEU A 47 12.21 -0.56 -3.57
N ARG A 48 13.20 0.34 -3.66
CA ARG A 48 14.05 0.73 -2.52
C ARG A 48 13.21 1.30 -1.36
N MET A 49 12.25 2.17 -1.66
CA MET A 49 11.34 2.74 -0.67
C MET A 49 10.46 1.67 -0.02
N LEU A 50 9.92 0.74 -0.81
CA LEU A 50 9.11 -0.37 -0.31
C LEU A 50 9.91 -1.34 0.56
N MET A 51 11.19 -1.58 0.24
CA MET A 51 12.09 -2.37 1.09
C MET A 51 12.37 -1.68 2.44
N GLN A 52 12.52 -0.35 2.45
CA GLN A 52 12.67 0.41 3.69
C GLN A 52 11.36 0.36 4.52
N GLN A 53 10.21 0.47 3.88
CA GLN A 53 8.92 0.34 4.54
C GLN A 53 8.72 -1.07 5.11
N ALA A 54 9.07 -2.11 4.37
CA ALA A 54 9.05 -3.50 4.84
C ALA A 54 9.90 -3.68 6.10
N LYS A 55 11.09 -3.06 6.14
CA LYS A 55 11.98 -3.06 7.32
C LYS A 55 11.36 -2.33 8.50
N LYS A 56 10.72 -1.17 8.30
CA LYS A 56 9.99 -0.42 9.37
C LYS A 56 8.85 -1.26 9.96
N GLU A 57 8.14 -2.02 9.13
CA GLU A 57 7.04 -2.88 9.55
C GLU A 57 7.50 -4.25 10.09
N ASN A 58 8.82 -4.46 10.25
CA ASN A 58 9.43 -5.73 10.67
C ASN A 58 9.01 -6.93 9.79
N MET A 59 8.87 -6.72 8.49
CA MET A 59 8.62 -7.79 7.54
C MET A 59 9.90 -8.63 7.35
N PRO A 60 9.83 -9.96 7.47
CA PRO A 60 10.98 -10.83 7.25
C PRO A 60 11.58 -10.64 5.85
N LYS A 61 12.91 -10.62 5.77
CA LYS A 61 13.64 -10.44 4.50
C LYS A 61 13.22 -11.49 3.45
N GLU A 62 13.01 -12.72 3.88
CA GLU A 62 12.53 -13.82 3.02
C GLU A 62 11.21 -13.51 2.32
N ASN A 63 10.29 -12.77 2.97
CA ASN A 63 9.03 -12.39 2.36
C ASN A 63 9.22 -11.33 1.27
N VAL A 64 10.16 -10.41 1.45
CA VAL A 64 10.56 -9.42 0.45
C VAL A 64 11.18 -10.13 -0.75
N GLU A 65 12.14 -11.02 -0.53
CA GLU A 65 12.81 -11.80 -1.58
C GLU A 65 11.81 -12.68 -2.35
N ARG A 66 10.87 -13.30 -1.63
CA ARG A 66 9.79 -14.08 -2.24
C ARG A 66 8.90 -13.21 -3.14
N ALA A 67 8.56 -11.99 -2.72
CA ALA A 67 7.77 -11.07 -3.54
C ALA A 67 8.52 -10.65 -4.81
N ILE A 68 9.82 -10.39 -4.72
CA ILE A 68 10.68 -10.07 -5.87
C ILE A 68 10.76 -11.27 -6.82
N LYS A 69 11.04 -12.46 -6.28
CA LYS A 69 11.10 -13.70 -7.08
C LYS A 69 9.78 -14.00 -7.79
N LYS A 70 8.67 -13.77 -7.09
CA LYS A 70 7.32 -13.91 -7.62
C LYS A 70 7.06 -12.96 -8.79
N ALA A 71 7.55 -11.71 -8.71
CA ALA A 71 7.42 -10.75 -9.79
C ALA A 71 8.15 -11.15 -11.07
N LEU A 72 9.25 -11.89 -10.95
CA LEU A 72 10.08 -12.36 -12.08
C LEU A 72 9.52 -13.64 -12.73
N SER A 73 8.61 -14.36 -12.07
CA SER A 73 7.99 -15.56 -12.66
C SER A 73 6.94 -15.16 -13.69
N LYS A 74 6.92 -15.86 -14.84
CA LYS A 74 5.99 -15.58 -15.94
C LYS A 74 4.56 -16.11 -15.70
N ASP A 75 4.38 -16.99 -14.73
CA ASP A 75 3.13 -17.74 -14.54
C ASP A 75 2.12 -17.04 -13.61
N GLU A 76 2.42 -15.86 -13.11
CA GLU A 76 1.52 -15.17 -12.20
C GLU A 76 0.80 -13.98 -12.84
N ALA A 77 -0.47 -13.84 -12.42
CA ALA A 77 -1.34 -12.76 -12.87
C ALA A 77 -0.72 -11.38 -12.60
N ASP A 78 -0.81 -10.50 -13.60
CA ASP A 78 -0.39 -9.11 -13.48
C ASP A 78 -1.30 -8.36 -12.53
N TYR A 79 -0.71 -7.79 -11.47
CA TYR A 79 -1.42 -6.81 -10.67
C TYR A 79 -1.45 -5.47 -11.40
N LYS A 80 -2.66 -4.90 -11.49
CA LYS A 80 -2.88 -3.54 -11.99
C LYS A 80 -3.28 -2.65 -10.84
N GLU A 81 -2.73 -1.45 -10.81
CA GLU A 81 -3.17 -0.40 -9.89
C GLU A 81 -4.42 0.26 -10.48
N LEU A 82 -5.49 0.30 -9.70
CA LEU A 82 -6.77 0.87 -10.08
C LEU A 82 -7.33 1.70 -8.95
N ASN A 83 -7.84 2.87 -9.28
CA ASN A 83 -8.43 3.79 -8.32
C ASN A 83 -9.95 3.75 -8.43
N TYR A 84 -10.62 3.82 -7.30
CA TYR A 84 -12.06 3.90 -7.18
C TYR A 84 -12.44 5.08 -6.30
N GLU A 85 -13.51 5.74 -6.66
CA GLU A 85 -13.97 6.95 -6.02
C GLU A 85 -15.43 6.79 -5.64
N GLY A 86 -15.83 7.37 -4.52
CA GLY A 86 -17.21 7.29 -4.09
C GLY A 86 -17.49 8.08 -2.83
N TYR A 87 -18.75 8.10 -2.47
CA TYR A 87 -19.21 8.78 -1.27
C TYR A 87 -19.66 7.78 -0.23
N GLY A 88 -19.15 7.92 0.98
CA GLY A 88 -19.65 7.25 2.17
C GLY A 88 -20.91 7.89 2.72
N PRO A 89 -21.41 7.39 3.87
CA PRO A 89 -22.53 8.02 4.58
C PRO A 89 -22.23 9.50 4.84
N HIS A 90 -23.28 10.32 4.81
CA HIS A 90 -23.21 11.78 5.04
C HIS A 90 -22.36 12.54 4.01
N GLY A 91 -22.13 11.97 2.82
CA GLY A 91 -21.40 12.65 1.75
C GLY A 91 -19.87 12.68 1.94
N ILE A 92 -19.32 11.82 2.78
CA ILE A 92 -17.87 11.73 2.99
C ILE A 92 -17.22 11.20 1.71
N ALA A 93 -16.32 11.98 1.11
CA ALA A 93 -15.55 11.57 -0.06
C ALA A 93 -14.52 10.49 0.32
N ILE A 94 -14.47 9.41 -0.46
CA ILE A 94 -13.58 8.27 -0.23
C ILE A 94 -12.87 7.94 -1.54
N PHE A 95 -11.54 8.00 -1.52
CA PHE A 95 -10.67 7.58 -2.61
C PHE A 95 -10.00 6.26 -2.23
N VAL A 96 -10.07 5.24 -3.11
CA VAL A 96 -9.60 3.88 -2.82
C VAL A 96 -8.59 3.46 -3.87
N GLU A 97 -7.33 3.36 -3.49
CA GLU A 97 -6.28 2.78 -4.31
C GLU A 97 -6.23 1.26 -4.14
N THR A 98 -6.22 0.54 -5.25
CA THR A 98 -6.19 -0.92 -5.22
C THR A 98 -5.09 -1.48 -6.11
N ALA A 99 -4.58 -2.65 -5.72
CA ALA A 99 -3.71 -3.48 -6.54
C ALA A 99 -4.40 -4.84 -6.76
N THR A 100 -4.84 -5.11 -7.98
CA THR A 100 -5.66 -6.29 -8.30
C THR A 100 -5.23 -6.99 -9.58
N ASP A 101 -5.40 -8.28 -9.59
CA ASP A 101 -5.30 -9.18 -10.73
C ASP A 101 -6.63 -9.30 -11.52
N ASN A 102 -7.75 -8.86 -10.92
CA ASN A 102 -9.08 -9.00 -11.51
C ASN A 102 -9.94 -7.76 -11.24
N HIS A 103 -10.09 -6.91 -12.27
CA HIS A 103 -10.88 -5.69 -12.21
C HIS A 103 -12.36 -5.95 -11.86
N ASN A 104 -12.99 -6.91 -12.52
CA ASN A 104 -14.42 -7.18 -12.36
C ASN A 104 -14.76 -7.64 -10.94
N ARG A 105 -13.94 -8.51 -10.36
CA ARG A 105 -14.08 -8.94 -8.97
C ARG A 105 -13.91 -7.76 -8.02
N THR A 106 -12.92 -6.92 -8.25
CA THR A 106 -12.60 -5.81 -7.36
C THR A 106 -13.67 -4.73 -7.38
N VAL A 107 -14.15 -4.31 -8.56
CA VAL A 107 -15.21 -3.30 -8.65
C VAL A 107 -16.51 -3.80 -8.00
N SER A 108 -16.85 -5.07 -8.18
CA SER A 108 -18.04 -5.67 -7.56
C SER A 108 -17.94 -5.67 -6.03
N ASN A 109 -16.78 -6.04 -5.49
CA ASN A 109 -16.53 -6.04 -4.05
C ASN A 109 -16.59 -4.63 -3.47
N ILE A 110 -15.92 -3.66 -4.11
CA ILE A 110 -15.91 -2.27 -3.65
C ILE A 110 -17.31 -1.69 -3.69
N ARG A 111 -18.07 -1.90 -4.77
CA ARG A 111 -19.46 -1.47 -4.86
C ARG A 111 -20.32 -2.06 -3.74
N SER A 112 -20.15 -3.34 -3.46
CA SER A 112 -20.83 -4.02 -2.34
C SER A 112 -20.50 -3.39 -0.99
N TYR A 113 -19.22 -3.05 -0.74
CA TYR A 113 -18.82 -2.39 0.50
C TYR A 113 -19.45 -1.00 0.64
N PHE A 114 -19.41 -0.16 -0.40
CA PHE A 114 -20.06 1.14 -0.37
C PHE A 114 -21.55 1.00 -0.07
N THR A 115 -22.27 0.17 -0.82
CA THR A 115 -23.72 -0.03 -0.64
C THR A 115 -24.06 -0.56 0.75
N LYS A 116 -23.30 -1.56 1.25
CA LYS A 116 -23.53 -2.15 2.57
C LYS A 116 -23.39 -1.14 3.71
N HIS A 117 -22.58 -0.13 3.54
CA HIS A 117 -22.33 0.90 4.55
C HIS A 117 -23.05 2.21 4.26
N GLY A 118 -24.07 2.20 3.41
CA GLY A 118 -24.89 3.40 3.13
C GLY A 118 -24.24 4.44 2.25
N GLY A 119 -23.18 4.06 1.51
CA GLY A 119 -22.50 4.89 0.54
C GLY A 119 -22.81 4.49 -0.90
N SER A 120 -22.18 5.18 -1.85
CA SER A 120 -22.28 4.90 -3.28
C SER A 120 -20.92 4.99 -3.97
N LEU A 121 -20.65 4.04 -4.87
CA LEU A 121 -19.48 4.09 -5.75
C LEU A 121 -19.78 5.06 -6.89
N GLY A 122 -18.91 6.06 -7.09
CA GLY A 122 -18.96 7.03 -8.15
C GLY A 122 -18.28 6.56 -9.44
N THR A 123 -18.29 7.43 -10.42
CA THR A 123 -17.50 7.26 -11.65
C THR A 123 -16.06 7.71 -11.43
N SER A 124 -15.12 7.16 -12.20
CA SER A 124 -13.72 7.58 -12.15
C SER A 124 -13.61 9.08 -12.45
N GLY A 125 -12.84 9.80 -11.65
CA GLY A 125 -12.63 11.24 -11.76
C GLY A 125 -13.64 12.11 -10.99
N CYS A 126 -14.66 11.53 -10.37
CA CYS A 126 -15.69 12.31 -9.68
C CYS A 126 -15.20 13.02 -8.42
N LEU A 127 -14.05 12.62 -7.86
CA LEU A 127 -13.45 13.20 -6.67
C LEU A 127 -12.05 13.78 -6.89
N GLN A 128 -11.55 13.81 -8.12
CA GLN A 128 -10.20 14.32 -8.41
C GLN A 128 -9.98 15.76 -7.94
N PHE A 129 -11.04 16.57 -7.91
CA PHE A 129 -10.98 17.96 -7.44
C PHE A 129 -10.79 18.09 -5.92
N LEU A 130 -10.99 17.00 -5.15
CA LEU A 130 -10.86 16.98 -3.68
C LEU A 130 -9.56 16.35 -3.19
N PHE A 131 -8.87 15.58 -4.02
CA PHE A 131 -7.70 14.82 -3.62
C PHE A 131 -6.49 15.19 -4.45
N ASP A 132 -5.41 15.59 -3.77
CA ASP A 132 -4.10 15.75 -4.35
C ASP A 132 -3.23 14.53 -3.99
N HIS A 133 -2.58 13.95 -4.98
CA HIS A 133 -1.59 12.90 -4.73
C HIS A 133 -0.26 13.53 -4.34
N LYS A 134 0.07 13.48 -3.05
CA LYS A 134 1.27 14.12 -2.47
C LYS A 134 2.21 13.09 -1.86
N CYS A 135 3.49 13.37 -1.92
CA CYS A 135 4.52 12.63 -1.19
C CYS A 135 4.81 13.31 0.15
N VAL A 136 5.09 12.51 1.17
CA VAL A 136 5.54 13.00 2.49
C VAL A 136 6.91 12.42 2.79
N PHE A 137 7.88 13.28 3.02
CA PHE A 137 9.23 12.90 3.40
C PHE A 137 9.51 13.36 4.82
N SER A 138 10.17 12.52 5.61
CA SER A 138 10.73 12.87 6.90
C SER A 138 12.25 12.95 6.77
N ILE A 139 12.79 14.14 6.98
CA ILE A 139 14.21 14.42 6.87
C ILE A 139 14.75 14.71 8.26
N VAL A 140 15.90 14.13 8.59
CA VAL A 140 16.68 14.53 9.78
C VAL A 140 17.60 15.65 9.34
N PRO A 141 17.40 16.90 9.84
CA PRO A 141 18.24 18.01 9.44
C PRO A 141 19.69 17.76 9.86
N LYS A 142 20.63 18.10 9.00
CA LYS A 142 22.06 18.12 9.32
C LYS A 142 22.43 19.50 9.85
N GLU A 143 23.48 19.58 10.67
CA GLU A 143 24.04 20.86 11.09
C GLU A 143 24.41 21.71 9.86
N GLY A 144 23.91 22.95 9.81
CA GLY A 144 24.15 23.87 8.69
C GLY A 144 23.20 23.71 7.50
N MET A 145 22.13 22.90 7.59
CA MET A 145 21.13 22.81 6.54
C MET A 145 20.10 23.93 6.69
N GLU A 146 20.08 24.85 5.71
CA GLU A 146 19.05 25.88 5.58
C GLU A 146 17.80 25.25 4.94
N LEU A 147 16.66 25.37 5.62
CA LEU A 147 15.39 24.76 5.14
C LEU A 147 14.90 25.43 3.85
N GLU A 148 15.14 26.73 3.71
CA GLU A 148 14.75 27.50 2.52
C GLU A 148 15.52 27.07 1.27
N GLU A 149 16.82 26.76 1.40
CA GLU A 149 17.62 26.23 0.30
C GLU A 149 17.14 24.84 -0.12
N LEU A 150 16.81 23.98 0.87
CA LEU A 150 16.30 22.64 0.59
C LEU A 150 14.94 22.69 -0.11
N GLU A 151 14.05 23.61 0.27
CA GLU A 151 12.77 23.80 -0.41
C GLU A 151 12.96 24.21 -1.87
N LEU A 152 13.91 25.10 -2.14
CA LEU A 152 14.25 25.56 -3.49
C LEU A 152 14.85 24.43 -4.36
N GLU A 153 15.65 23.53 -3.78
CA GLU A 153 16.18 22.36 -4.48
C GLU A 153 15.13 21.29 -4.81
N LEU A 154 14.02 21.26 -4.07
CA LEU A 154 12.95 20.27 -4.23
C LEU A 154 11.83 20.72 -5.18
N ILE A 155 11.78 21.98 -5.57
CA ILE A 155 10.84 22.57 -6.54
C ILE A 155 11.41 22.43 -7.96
#